data_d6994c037b139bbc11cd68fff51177fd
#
_entry.id   d6994c037b139bbc11cd68fff51177fd
#
_cell.length_a   1.000
_cell.length_b   1.000
_cell.length_c   1.000
_cell.angle_alpha   90.00
_cell.angle_beta   90.00
_cell.angle_gamma   90.00
#
_symmetry.space_group_name_H-M   'P 1'
#
loop_
_entity.id
_entity.type
_entity.pdbx_description
1 polymer ?
#
loop_
_entity_poly.entity_id
_entity_poly.type
_entity_poly.pdbx_seq_one_letter_code
_entity_poly.pdbx_strand_id
1 'polypeptide(L)'
;MKKAFCLLLTLLLTFSMVACSAEEKKTTNKTSPSPAPIIFQEQVLVDNEACKIQITGIEPEGEFGYTLNAILENKSKDKTYVFALTGSSVNGVLANSIFGMELAPGEKANEGIYIGDEELQEALGDFTDICLSFKVSDPEDWAAEPVADCTEHIYPLGKDKAKNYVRTPSDSDVVVADNDKVTIMVTGYAQDEYYGYYTRLYLVNKTDSAVTFSADQVSINGMMADPYFSTDLEAGEALFTNIVWDVSFLEDNDMSKVEEISMVLFAYHIDNWDGEYLANETVVLNP
;
A
#
# COMPACT_ATOMS: atom_id res chain seq x y z
N MET A 1 -49.85 4.66 59.12
CA MET A 1 -50.11 3.59 60.09
C MET A 1 -50.09 2.26 59.36
N LYS A 2 -49.46 1.25 59.93
CA LYS A 2 -49.38 -0.18 59.58
C LYS A 2 -48.32 -0.50 58.51
N LYS A 3 -47.09 -0.85 58.85
CA LYS A 3 -46.47 -2.10 59.37
C LYS A 3 -46.66 -3.26 58.41
N ALA A 4 -45.58 -3.61 57.69
CA ALA A 4 -44.68 -4.77 57.89
C ALA A 4 -45.29 -6.11 57.40
N PHE A 5 -44.59 -6.84 56.60
CA PHE A 5 -43.99 -8.11 57.02
C PHE A 5 -43.06 -8.67 55.95
N CYS A 6 -41.87 -9.00 56.42
CA CYS A 6 -40.80 -9.72 55.71
C CYS A 6 -41.24 -11.17 55.47
N LEU A 7 -40.99 -11.73 54.33
CA LEU A 7 -40.83 -13.18 54.22
C LEU A 7 -39.64 -13.54 53.32
N LEU A 8 -38.63 -14.05 54.03
CA LEU A 8 -37.42 -14.65 53.49
C LEU A 8 -37.82 -16.01 52.84
N LEU A 9 -37.62 -16.20 51.55
CA LEU A 9 -37.69 -17.52 50.96
C LEU A 9 -36.32 -17.88 50.37
N THR A 10 -35.56 -18.67 51.16
CA THR A 10 -34.30 -19.30 50.72
C THR A 10 -34.61 -20.44 49.75
N LEU A 11 -34.27 -20.26 48.48
CA LEU A 11 -34.28 -21.32 47.48
C LEU A 11 -32.85 -21.81 47.24
N LEU A 12 -32.53 -23.00 47.76
CA LEU A 12 -31.31 -23.72 47.45
C LEU A 12 -31.39 -24.17 45.96
N LEU A 13 -30.59 -23.57 45.09
CA LEU A 13 -30.32 -24.09 43.77
C LEU A 13 -29.00 -24.84 43.82
N THR A 14 -29.08 -26.16 43.74
CA THR A 14 -27.94 -27.06 43.49
C THR A 14 -27.40 -26.84 42.09
N PHE A 15 -26.22 -26.25 41.99
CA PHE A 15 -25.46 -26.15 40.73
C PHE A 15 -24.82 -27.49 40.37
N SER A 16 -25.38 -28.17 39.39
CA SER A 16 -24.71 -29.31 38.74
C SER A 16 -23.58 -28.74 37.88
N MET A 17 -22.34 -28.97 38.27
CA MET A 17 -21.18 -28.68 37.42
C MET A 17 -21.11 -29.69 36.29
N VAL A 18 -21.51 -29.25 35.07
CA VAL A 18 -21.13 -29.94 33.85
C VAL A 18 -19.75 -29.40 33.45
N ALA A 19 -18.74 -30.21 33.64
CA ALA A 19 -17.41 -29.93 33.13
C ALA A 19 -17.44 -30.07 31.59
N CYS A 20 -17.59 -28.95 30.88
CA CYS A 20 -17.19 -28.87 29.48
C CYS A 20 -15.69 -28.66 29.44
N SER A 21 -14.96 -29.63 28.96
CA SER A 21 -13.56 -29.48 28.57
C SER A 21 -13.49 -28.53 27.39
N ALA A 22 -13.16 -27.27 27.64
CA ALA A 22 -12.76 -26.34 26.60
C ALA A 22 -11.34 -26.72 26.17
N GLU A 23 -11.20 -27.19 24.94
CA GLU A 23 -9.89 -27.22 24.27
C GLU A 23 -9.37 -25.77 24.21
N GLU A 24 -8.33 -25.50 24.99
CA GLU A 24 -7.52 -24.28 24.84
C GLU A 24 -6.91 -24.28 23.45
N LYS A 25 -7.49 -23.52 22.53
CA LYS A 25 -6.76 -23.02 21.36
C LYS A 25 -5.57 -22.24 21.91
N LYS A 26 -4.38 -22.83 21.82
CA LYS A 26 -3.13 -22.09 21.96
C LYS A 26 -3.08 -21.01 20.87
N THR A 27 -3.55 -19.83 21.21
CA THR A 27 -3.20 -18.61 20.51
C THR A 27 -1.71 -18.40 20.78
N THR A 28 -0.88 -18.76 19.81
CA THR A 28 0.51 -18.32 19.78
C THR A 28 0.47 -16.82 19.57
N ASN A 29 0.53 -16.05 20.65
CA ASN A 29 0.88 -14.65 20.59
C ASN A 29 2.28 -14.58 19.96
N LYS A 30 2.36 -14.40 18.64
CA LYS A 30 3.52 -13.80 18.04
C LYS A 30 3.56 -12.36 18.58
N THR A 31 4.40 -12.13 19.57
CA THR A 31 4.79 -10.78 19.98
C THR A 31 5.53 -10.20 18.78
N SER A 32 4.87 -9.40 17.97
CA SER A 32 5.55 -8.57 16.98
C SER A 32 6.54 -7.69 17.76
N PRO A 33 7.79 -7.56 17.30
CA PRO A 33 8.70 -6.64 17.92
C PRO A 33 8.08 -5.25 17.94
N SER A 34 8.21 -4.53 19.07
CA SER A 34 7.77 -3.15 19.16
C SER A 34 8.45 -2.34 18.05
N PRO A 35 7.71 -1.47 17.34
CA PRO A 35 8.29 -0.63 16.29
C PRO A 35 9.51 0.13 16.80
N ALA A 36 10.50 0.32 15.95
CA ALA A 36 11.68 1.11 16.29
C ALA A 36 11.26 2.56 16.59
N PRO A 37 11.87 3.22 17.59
CA PRO A 37 11.47 4.57 17.95
C PRO A 37 11.81 5.56 16.84
N ILE A 38 10.83 6.40 16.46
CA ILE A 38 11.02 7.49 15.52
C ILE A 38 11.97 8.53 16.13
N ILE A 39 13.02 8.88 15.38
CA ILE A 39 13.99 9.92 15.76
C ILE A 39 13.88 11.18 14.88
N PHE A 40 13.06 11.12 13.83
CA PHE A 40 12.76 12.26 12.97
C PHE A 40 12.13 13.40 13.78
N GLN A 41 12.52 14.65 13.50
CA GLN A 41 11.96 15.83 14.14
C GLN A 41 11.15 16.66 13.15
N GLU A 42 11.82 17.32 12.22
CA GLU A 42 11.18 18.11 11.17
C GLU A 42 12.11 18.24 9.96
N GLN A 43 11.54 18.48 8.78
CA GLN A 43 12.29 18.71 7.56
C GLN A 43 11.52 19.67 6.64
N VAL A 44 12.19 20.69 6.13
CA VAL A 44 11.66 21.54 5.08
C VAL A 44 11.99 20.91 3.73
N LEU A 45 10.95 20.57 2.95
CA LEU A 45 11.09 19.99 1.62
C LEU A 45 11.22 21.08 0.56
N VAL A 46 10.40 22.14 0.68
CA VAL A 46 10.41 23.30 -0.20
C VAL A 46 10.28 24.56 0.65
N ASP A 47 11.07 25.57 0.36
CA ASP A 47 10.92 26.93 0.89
C ASP A 47 11.44 27.94 -0.14
N ASN A 48 10.54 28.48 -0.96
CA ASN A 48 10.87 29.46 -1.98
C ASN A 48 9.96 30.70 -1.86
N GLU A 49 9.99 31.63 -2.83
CA GLU A 49 9.17 32.85 -2.82
C GLU A 49 7.66 32.57 -2.98
N ALA A 50 7.30 31.44 -3.63
CA ALA A 50 5.91 31.09 -3.95
C ALA A 50 5.25 30.22 -2.88
N CYS A 51 5.99 29.26 -2.29
CA CYS A 51 5.40 28.28 -1.37
C CYS A 51 6.40 27.73 -0.35
N LYS A 52 5.86 27.03 0.66
CA LYS A 52 6.61 26.21 1.61
C LYS A 52 5.92 24.88 1.85
N ILE A 53 6.70 23.81 1.93
CA ILE A 53 6.28 22.47 2.37
C ILE A 53 7.25 22.04 3.47
N GLN A 54 6.71 21.70 4.64
CA GLN A 54 7.52 21.23 5.78
C GLN A 54 6.84 20.06 6.44
N ILE A 55 7.57 18.95 6.60
CA ILE A 55 7.14 17.82 7.44
C ILE A 55 7.53 18.14 8.88
N THR A 56 6.57 18.10 9.79
CA THR A 56 6.73 18.51 11.19
C THR A 56 6.74 17.35 12.16
N GLY A 57 6.32 16.16 11.73
CA GLY A 57 6.29 14.98 12.59
C GLY A 57 5.83 13.74 11.84
N ILE A 58 5.92 12.62 12.52
CA ILE A 58 5.52 11.30 12.01
C ILE A 58 4.68 10.60 13.09
N GLU A 59 3.54 10.05 12.68
CA GLU A 59 2.65 9.22 13.50
C GLU A 59 2.52 7.85 12.83
N PRO A 60 3.30 6.83 13.29
CA PRO A 60 3.27 5.49 12.66
C PRO A 60 1.94 4.76 12.80
N GLU A 61 1.17 5.08 13.85
CA GLU A 61 -0.14 4.50 14.18
C GLU A 61 -1.21 5.61 14.18
N GLY A 62 -1.23 6.48 13.15
CA GLY A 62 -2.25 7.50 12.98
C GLY A 62 -3.63 6.91 12.70
N GLU A 63 -4.68 7.74 12.76
CA GLU A 63 -6.09 7.31 12.57
C GLU A 63 -6.30 6.58 11.22
N PHE A 64 -5.55 6.94 10.19
CA PHE A 64 -5.64 6.36 8.84
C PHE A 64 -4.35 5.64 8.41
N GLY A 65 -3.55 5.15 9.38
CA GLY A 65 -2.28 4.48 9.16
C GLY A 65 -1.06 5.39 9.33
N TYR A 66 0.05 5.04 8.67
CA TYR A 66 1.30 5.78 8.80
C TYR A 66 1.17 7.19 8.23
N THR A 67 1.30 8.19 9.09
CA THR A 67 0.98 9.59 8.78
C THR A 67 2.21 10.49 8.93
N LEU A 68 2.46 11.32 7.92
CA LEU A 68 3.40 12.45 7.99
C LEU A 68 2.61 13.74 8.23
N ASN A 69 2.87 14.45 9.32
CA ASN A 69 2.27 15.75 9.58
C ASN A 69 3.00 16.82 8.77
N ALA A 70 2.28 17.57 7.96
CA ALA A 70 2.83 18.56 7.06
C ALA A 70 2.24 19.96 7.28
N ILE A 71 3.08 20.98 7.22
CA ILE A 71 2.65 22.38 7.04
C ILE A 71 2.88 22.76 5.59
N LEU A 72 1.81 23.23 4.94
CA LEU A 72 1.80 23.77 3.60
C LEU A 72 1.50 25.27 3.67
N GLU A 73 2.21 26.08 2.91
CA GLU A 73 2.01 27.53 2.87
C GLU A 73 2.05 28.04 1.42
N ASN A 74 0.98 28.71 1.00
CA ASN A 74 0.98 29.53 -0.21
C ASN A 74 1.45 30.95 0.14
N LYS A 75 2.64 31.34 -0.32
CA LYS A 75 3.22 32.67 -0.07
C LYS A 75 2.85 33.72 -1.13
N SER A 76 2.14 33.30 -2.19
CA SER A 76 1.65 34.21 -3.21
C SER A 76 0.69 35.26 -2.59
N LYS A 77 0.61 36.41 -3.21
CA LYS A 77 -0.32 37.47 -2.80
C LYS A 77 -1.62 37.50 -3.60
N ASP A 78 -1.63 36.79 -4.74
CA ASP A 78 -2.68 36.90 -5.75
C ASP A 78 -3.01 35.59 -6.46
N LYS A 79 -2.22 34.52 -6.27
CA LYS A 79 -2.41 33.24 -6.93
C LYS A 79 -2.78 32.13 -5.95
N THR A 80 -3.76 31.35 -6.31
CA THR A 80 -4.07 30.07 -5.68
C THR A 80 -3.09 29.01 -6.21
N TYR A 81 -2.66 28.08 -5.35
CA TYR A 81 -1.82 26.95 -5.75
C TYR A 81 -2.40 25.63 -5.28
N VAL A 82 -2.24 24.60 -6.11
CA VAL A 82 -2.50 23.20 -5.76
C VAL A 82 -1.19 22.54 -5.38
N PHE A 83 -1.14 22.00 -4.16
CA PHE A 83 -0.06 21.19 -3.63
C PHE A 83 -0.44 19.71 -3.84
N ALA A 84 0.26 19.00 -4.70
CA ALA A 84 -0.04 17.61 -5.01
C ALA A 84 1.18 16.72 -4.77
N LEU A 85 0.93 15.57 -4.13
CA LEU A 85 1.87 14.46 -4.10
C LEU A 85 1.77 13.72 -5.43
N THR A 86 2.85 13.66 -6.18
CA THR A 86 2.90 13.04 -7.51
C THR A 86 3.54 11.65 -7.48
N GLY A 87 4.18 11.29 -6.39
CA GLY A 87 4.76 9.99 -6.16
C GLY A 87 5.18 9.80 -4.71
N SER A 88 5.14 8.55 -4.25
CA SER A 88 5.64 8.17 -2.94
C SER A 88 6.19 6.74 -2.98
N SER A 89 7.25 6.51 -2.22
CA SER A 89 7.76 5.16 -1.97
C SER A 89 8.26 5.01 -0.54
N VAL A 90 8.27 3.78 -0.06
CA VAL A 90 8.81 3.41 1.25
C VAL A 90 9.81 2.30 1.07
N ASN A 91 11.05 2.51 1.54
CA ASN A 91 12.12 1.53 1.42
C ASN A 91 12.31 1.06 -0.05
N GLY A 92 12.08 1.96 -1.04
CA GLY A 92 12.17 1.66 -2.46
C GLY A 92 10.96 0.94 -3.07
N VAL A 93 9.88 0.74 -2.30
CA VAL A 93 8.61 0.17 -2.78
C VAL A 93 7.59 1.28 -2.94
N LEU A 94 6.92 1.36 -4.10
CA LEU A 94 5.87 2.34 -4.37
C LEU A 94 4.73 2.23 -3.34
N ALA A 95 4.30 3.36 -2.81
CA ALA A 95 3.35 3.41 -1.69
C ALA A 95 1.94 3.84 -2.09
N ASN A 96 1.71 4.23 -3.34
CA ASN A 96 0.40 4.65 -3.87
C ASN A 96 -0.33 5.68 -3.00
N SER A 97 0.41 6.55 -2.30
CA SER A 97 -0.16 7.59 -1.44
C SER A 97 -0.82 8.67 -2.29
N ILE A 98 -1.99 9.12 -1.86
CA ILE A 98 -2.73 10.19 -2.54
C ILE A 98 -2.82 11.38 -1.63
N PHE A 99 -2.38 12.55 -2.12
CA PHE A 99 -2.54 13.81 -1.41
C PHE A 99 -2.68 14.95 -2.42
N GLY A 100 -3.63 15.84 -2.16
CA GLY A 100 -3.82 17.06 -2.94
C GLY A 100 -4.59 18.10 -2.15
N MET A 101 -4.12 19.34 -2.17
CA MET A 101 -4.76 20.45 -1.47
C MET A 101 -4.59 21.76 -2.24
N GLU A 102 -5.66 22.52 -2.34
CA GLU A 102 -5.67 23.88 -2.88
C GLU A 102 -5.58 24.89 -1.75
N LEU A 103 -4.66 25.86 -1.86
CA LEU A 103 -4.51 26.96 -0.92
C LEU A 103 -4.63 28.29 -1.65
N ALA A 104 -5.50 29.18 -1.13
CA ALA A 104 -5.65 30.54 -1.59
C ALA A 104 -4.40 31.41 -1.24
N PRO A 105 -4.26 32.61 -1.81
CA PRO A 105 -3.15 33.50 -1.52
C PRO A 105 -2.94 33.77 -0.03
N GLY A 106 -1.74 33.50 0.48
CA GLY A 106 -1.35 33.71 1.88
C GLY A 106 -1.87 32.66 2.87
N GLU A 107 -2.58 31.65 2.42
CA GLU A 107 -3.10 30.58 3.28
C GLU A 107 -2.02 29.60 3.71
N LYS A 108 -2.27 28.97 4.88
CA LYS A 108 -1.49 27.86 5.45
C LYS A 108 -2.43 26.76 5.89
N ALA A 109 -2.00 25.52 5.69
CA ALA A 109 -2.67 24.34 6.18
C ALA A 109 -1.72 23.48 7.03
N ASN A 110 -2.31 22.73 7.98
CA ASN A 110 -1.62 21.68 8.72
C ASN A 110 -2.38 20.38 8.46
N GLU A 111 -1.77 19.45 7.73
CA GLU A 111 -2.43 18.29 7.17
C GLU A 111 -1.64 17.02 7.40
N GLY A 112 -2.35 15.87 7.44
CA GLY A 112 -1.77 14.53 7.44
C GLY A 112 -1.61 14.02 6.01
N ILE A 113 -0.41 13.54 5.69
CA ILE A 113 -0.14 12.80 4.45
C ILE A 113 -0.03 11.32 4.82
N TYR A 114 -0.97 10.52 4.32
CA TYR A 114 -1.03 9.08 4.61
C TYR A 114 -0.13 8.32 3.66
N ILE A 115 0.75 7.48 4.22
CA ILE A 115 1.79 6.80 3.46
C ILE A 115 1.51 5.30 3.40
N GLY A 116 1.13 4.85 2.19
CA GLY A 116 0.78 3.45 1.96
C GLY A 116 -0.49 3.04 2.68
N ASP A 117 -0.80 1.77 2.58
CA ASP A 117 -1.90 1.12 3.29
C ASP A 117 -1.37 0.17 4.38
N GLU A 118 -2.28 -0.45 5.11
CA GLU A 118 -1.95 -1.40 6.18
C GLU A 118 -1.20 -2.63 5.64
N GLU A 119 -1.53 -3.09 4.42
CA GLU A 119 -0.86 -4.24 3.79
C GLU A 119 0.61 -3.91 3.48
N LEU A 120 0.89 -2.70 2.98
CA LEU A 120 2.26 -2.24 2.75
C LEU A 120 3.04 -2.14 4.06
N GLN A 121 2.42 -1.60 5.12
CA GLN A 121 3.05 -1.48 6.44
C GLN A 121 3.38 -2.84 7.04
N GLU A 122 2.48 -3.81 6.94
CA GLU A 122 2.74 -5.19 7.37
C GLU A 122 3.86 -5.85 6.57
N ALA A 123 3.89 -5.65 5.25
CA ALA A 123 4.89 -6.25 4.37
C ALA A 123 6.29 -5.68 4.60
N LEU A 124 6.42 -4.36 4.79
CA LEU A 124 7.70 -3.67 4.90
C LEU A 124 8.24 -3.61 6.33
N GLY A 125 7.38 -3.68 7.35
CA GLY A 125 7.74 -3.45 8.74
C GLY A 125 8.18 -2.00 8.99
N ASP A 126 9.40 -1.79 9.51
CA ASP A 126 9.90 -0.45 9.79
C ASP A 126 10.09 0.38 8.50
N PHE A 127 9.51 1.57 8.45
CA PHE A 127 9.76 2.56 7.41
C PHE A 127 11.06 3.29 7.71
N THR A 128 12.07 3.06 6.89
CA THR A 128 13.44 3.58 7.10
C THR A 128 13.79 4.68 6.12
N ASP A 129 13.15 4.70 4.96
CA ASP A 129 13.31 5.70 3.91
C ASP A 129 11.95 5.94 3.24
N ILE A 130 11.40 7.14 3.38
CA ILE A 130 10.17 7.56 2.72
C ILE A 130 10.54 8.62 1.70
N CYS A 131 10.36 8.31 0.42
CA CYS A 131 10.57 9.24 -0.67
C CYS A 131 9.23 9.87 -1.08
N LEU A 132 9.20 11.20 -1.19
CA LEU A 132 8.01 11.96 -1.59
C LEU A 132 8.35 12.86 -2.77
N SER A 133 7.53 12.80 -3.81
CA SER A 133 7.58 13.74 -4.94
C SER A 133 6.40 14.69 -4.88
N PHE A 134 6.66 15.98 -4.76
CA PHE A 134 5.65 17.03 -4.72
C PHE A 134 5.73 17.93 -5.93
N LYS A 135 4.55 18.32 -6.43
CA LYS A 135 4.37 19.38 -7.40
C LYS A 135 3.42 20.44 -6.87
N VAL A 136 3.80 21.72 -7.01
CA VAL A 136 2.95 22.87 -6.67
C VAL A 136 2.70 23.68 -7.93
N SER A 137 1.43 23.78 -8.35
CA SER A 137 1.05 24.35 -9.63
C SER A 137 -0.09 25.34 -9.51
N ASP A 138 -0.20 26.27 -10.47
CA ASP A 138 -1.32 27.18 -10.65
C ASP A 138 -2.49 26.40 -11.30
N PRO A 139 -3.66 26.24 -10.65
CA PRO A 139 -4.80 25.52 -11.21
C PRO A 139 -5.44 26.23 -12.41
N GLU A 140 -5.18 27.53 -12.60
CA GLU A 140 -5.68 28.29 -13.75
C GLU A 140 -4.77 28.19 -14.98
N ASP A 141 -3.52 27.73 -14.81
CA ASP A 141 -2.54 27.55 -15.90
C ASP A 141 -1.72 26.27 -15.74
N TRP A 142 -2.33 25.13 -16.05
CA TRP A 142 -1.70 23.81 -16.00
C TRP A 142 -0.56 23.60 -17.02
N ALA A 143 -0.44 24.51 -18.01
CA ALA A 143 0.64 24.47 -18.99
C ALA A 143 1.89 25.21 -18.51
N ALA A 144 1.76 26.03 -17.47
CA ALA A 144 2.91 26.72 -16.88
C ALA A 144 3.81 25.74 -16.11
N GLU A 145 5.09 26.07 -16.02
CA GLU A 145 6.00 25.37 -15.13
C GLU A 145 5.52 25.46 -13.68
N PRO A 146 5.59 24.37 -12.91
CA PRO A 146 5.21 24.36 -11.51
C PRO A 146 6.09 25.35 -10.71
N VAL A 147 5.54 25.98 -9.69
CA VAL A 147 6.28 26.86 -8.78
C VAL A 147 7.20 26.08 -7.82
N ALA A 148 6.93 24.80 -7.65
CA ALA A 148 7.83 23.81 -7.04
C ALA A 148 7.61 22.45 -7.66
N ASP A 149 8.71 21.71 -7.89
CA ASP A 149 8.76 20.32 -8.28
C ASP A 149 9.97 19.71 -7.57
N CYS A 150 9.73 18.80 -6.62
CA CYS A 150 10.80 18.28 -5.79
C CYS A 150 10.56 16.82 -5.42
N THR A 151 11.65 16.08 -5.25
CA THR A 151 11.66 14.74 -4.68
C THR A 151 12.61 14.73 -3.49
N GLU A 152 12.09 14.39 -2.31
CA GLU A 152 12.81 14.46 -1.05
C GLU A 152 12.63 13.18 -0.24
N HIS A 153 13.69 12.82 0.50
CA HIS A 153 13.72 11.66 1.36
C HIS A 153 13.55 12.03 2.82
N ILE A 154 12.70 11.32 3.53
CA ILE A 154 12.46 11.41 4.97
C ILE A 154 12.94 10.12 5.60
N TYR A 155 13.76 10.24 6.64
CA TYR A 155 14.39 9.12 7.31
C TYR A 155 13.85 8.98 8.75
N PRO A 156 12.74 8.24 8.97
CA PRO A 156 12.11 8.13 10.28
C PRO A 156 13.04 7.66 11.38
N LEU A 157 13.95 6.74 11.06
CA LEU A 157 14.89 6.12 12.00
C LEU A 157 16.32 6.64 11.85
N GLY A 158 16.52 7.70 11.04
CA GLY A 158 17.82 8.25 10.68
C GLY A 158 18.39 7.68 9.38
N LYS A 159 19.13 8.53 8.67
CA LYS A 159 19.67 8.22 7.32
C LYS A 159 20.60 6.99 7.30
N ASP A 160 21.28 6.70 8.39
CA ASP A 160 22.14 5.53 8.55
C ASP A 160 21.38 4.20 8.61
N LYS A 161 20.05 4.24 8.82
CA LYS A 161 19.16 3.10 8.82
C LYS A 161 18.44 2.90 7.49
N ALA A 162 18.53 3.86 6.57
CA ALA A 162 17.88 3.78 5.27
C ALA A 162 18.32 2.53 4.51
N LYS A 163 17.36 1.75 4.03
CA LYS A 163 17.59 0.55 3.23
C LYS A 163 16.41 0.28 2.31
N ASN A 164 16.70 -0.27 1.15
CA ASN A 164 15.65 -0.79 0.28
C ASN A 164 15.08 -2.10 0.85
N TYR A 165 13.79 -2.28 0.63
CA TYR A 165 13.12 -3.54 0.92
C TYR A 165 13.57 -4.59 -0.09
N VAL A 166 13.82 -5.79 0.42
CA VAL A 166 14.08 -6.98 -0.40
C VAL A 166 13.22 -8.11 0.15
N ARG A 167 12.25 -8.57 -0.63
CA ARG A 167 11.40 -9.68 -0.24
C ARG A 167 12.21 -10.98 -0.25
N THR A 168 12.20 -11.67 0.88
CA THR A 168 12.61 -13.07 0.93
C THR A 168 11.39 -13.94 0.64
N PRO A 169 11.39 -14.79 -0.40
CA PRO A 169 10.26 -15.63 -0.70
C PRO A 169 9.87 -16.52 0.49
N SER A 170 8.57 -16.62 0.75
CA SER A 170 7.99 -17.58 1.71
C SER A 170 7.61 -18.89 0.99
N ASP A 171 7.28 -19.93 1.76
CA ASP A 171 6.84 -21.22 1.21
C ASP A 171 5.52 -21.12 0.40
N SER A 172 4.73 -20.07 0.63
CA SER A 172 3.48 -19.79 -0.09
C SER A 172 3.66 -18.94 -1.34
N ASP A 173 4.83 -18.31 -1.53
CA ASP A 173 5.09 -17.49 -2.69
C ASP A 173 5.39 -18.34 -3.92
N VAL A 174 4.90 -17.92 -5.09
CA VAL A 174 5.27 -18.51 -6.38
C VAL A 174 6.19 -17.55 -7.12
N VAL A 175 7.46 -17.91 -7.21
CA VAL A 175 8.43 -17.13 -7.99
C VAL A 175 8.20 -17.45 -9.47
N VAL A 176 7.65 -16.49 -10.22
CA VAL A 176 7.38 -16.62 -11.66
C VAL A 176 8.63 -16.30 -12.46
N ALA A 177 9.27 -15.20 -12.14
CA ALA A 177 10.58 -14.82 -12.67
C ALA A 177 11.41 -14.12 -11.58
N ASP A 178 12.69 -14.47 -11.50
CA ASP A 178 13.67 -13.78 -10.66
C ASP A 178 15.03 -13.87 -11.32
N ASN A 179 15.33 -12.88 -12.14
CA ASN A 179 16.58 -12.79 -12.91
C ASN A 179 17.32 -11.47 -12.61
N ASP A 180 18.35 -11.14 -13.38
CA ASP A 180 19.14 -9.92 -13.22
C ASP A 180 18.42 -8.65 -13.70
N LYS A 181 17.25 -8.76 -14.31
CA LYS A 181 16.46 -7.66 -14.88
C LYS A 181 15.18 -7.38 -14.09
N VAL A 182 14.43 -8.42 -13.72
CA VAL A 182 13.14 -8.28 -13.07
C VAL A 182 12.89 -9.37 -12.03
N THR A 183 12.01 -9.06 -11.07
CA THR A 183 11.33 -10.05 -10.24
C THR A 183 9.82 -9.96 -10.50
N ILE A 184 9.17 -11.12 -10.72
CA ILE A 184 7.74 -11.31 -10.75
C ILE A 184 7.41 -12.44 -9.77
N MET A 185 6.63 -12.15 -8.75
CA MET A 185 6.30 -13.12 -7.71
C MET A 185 4.82 -13.01 -7.34
N VAL A 186 4.11 -14.14 -7.30
CA VAL A 186 2.77 -14.21 -6.70
C VAL A 186 2.94 -14.42 -5.20
N THR A 187 2.36 -13.53 -4.40
CA THR A 187 2.55 -13.50 -2.94
C THR A 187 1.33 -13.97 -2.17
N GLY A 188 0.23 -14.26 -2.87
CA GLY A 188 -0.98 -14.78 -2.26
C GLY A 188 -2.24 -14.46 -3.05
N TYR A 189 -3.36 -14.75 -2.41
CA TYR A 189 -4.69 -14.58 -2.96
C TYR A 189 -5.62 -13.97 -1.92
N ALA A 190 -6.66 -13.28 -2.36
CA ALA A 190 -7.72 -12.81 -1.50
C ALA A 190 -9.04 -12.79 -2.27
N GLN A 191 -10.14 -12.85 -1.54
CA GLN A 191 -11.48 -12.64 -2.08
C GLN A 191 -12.20 -11.62 -1.22
N ASP A 192 -12.83 -10.66 -1.86
CA ASP A 192 -13.64 -9.61 -1.26
C ASP A 192 -15.06 -9.63 -1.87
N GLU A 193 -16.08 -9.39 -1.05
CA GLU A 193 -17.48 -9.45 -1.48
C GLU A 193 -17.89 -8.30 -2.43
N TYR A 194 -17.14 -7.19 -2.45
CA TYR A 194 -17.43 -6.01 -3.27
C TYR A 194 -16.55 -5.90 -4.50
N TYR A 195 -15.26 -6.27 -4.36
CA TYR A 195 -14.26 -6.07 -5.41
C TYR A 195 -13.92 -7.34 -6.18
N GLY A 196 -14.21 -8.54 -5.61
CA GLY A 196 -14.02 -9.82 -6.29
C GLY A 196 -12.79 -10.59 -5.82
N TYR A 197 -12.09 -11.24 -6.75
CA TYR A 197 -10.96 -12.10 -6.45
C TYR A 197 -9.63 -11.46 -6.87
N TYR A 198 -8.60 -11.60 -6.03
CA TYR A 198 -7.29 -10.99 -6.23
C TYR A 198 -6.18 -12.03 -6.28
N THR A 199 -5.29 -11.89 -7.25
CA THR A 199 -3.94 -12.47 -7.22
C THR A 199 -2.95 -11.39 -6.86
N ARG A 200 -2.30 -11.50 -5.70
CA ARG A 200 -1.35 -10.52 -5.19
C ARG A 200 0.02 -10.74 -5.81
N LEU A 201 0.63 -9.67 -6.29
CA LEU A 201 1.93 -9.68 -6.93
C LEU A 201 2.93 -8.81 -6.18
N TYR A 202 4.20 -9.23 -6.20
CA TYR A 202 5.36 -8.40 -5.91
C TYR A 202 6.23 -8.33 -7.16
N LEU A 203 6.46 -7.10 -7.63
CA LEU A 203 7.19 -6.79 -8.87
C LEU A 203 8.41 -5.95 -8.53
N VAL A 204 9.52 -6.18 -9.23
CA VAL A 204 10.74 -5.37 -9.12
C VAL A 204 11.32 -5.13 -10.50
N ASN A 205 11.57 -3.88 -10.82
CA ASN A 205 12.41 -3.48 -11.94
C ASN A 205 13.87 -3.33 -11.46
N LYS A 206 14.75 -4.22 -11.89
CA LYS A 206 16.18 -4.20 -11.53
C LYS A 206 17.05 -3.53 -12.61
N THR A 207 16.42 -3.01 -13.67
CA THR A 207 17.12 -2.34 -14.77
C THR A 207 17.34 -0.85 -14.48
N ASP A 208 18.00 -0.16 -15.40
CA ASP A 208 18.28 1.28 -15.36
C ASP A 208 17.31 2.13 -16.19
N SER A 209 16.21 1.53 -16.66
CA SER A 209 15.16 2.19 -17.45
C SER A 209 13.78 1.64 -17.09
N ALA A 210 12.72 2.35 -17.49
CA ALA A 210 11.35 1.96 -17.18
C ALA A 210 10.95 0.63 -17.83
N VAL A 211 10.22 -0.20 -17.08
CA VAL A 211 9.75 -1.53 -17.45
C VAL A 211 8.25 -1.64 -17.25
N THR A 212 7.55 -2.11 -18.28
CA THR A 212 6.14 -2.49 -18.19
C THR A 212 6.03 -3.96 -17.78
N PHE A 213 5.21 -4.24 -16.76
CA PHE A 213 4.77 -5.58 -16.36
C PHE A 213 3.33 -5.77 -16.80
N SER A 214 3.00 -6.92 -17.39
CA SER A 214 1.66 -7.17 -17.87
C SER A 214 1.31 -8.66 -17.84
N ALA A 215 0.02 -8.98 -18.07
CA ALA A 215 -0.50 -10.33 -18.17
C ALA A 215 -1.25 -10.52 -19.50
N ASP A 216 -1.20 -11.72 -20.03
CA ASP A 216 -1.92 -12.15 -21.24
C ASP A 216 -2.41 -13.59 -21.09
N GLN A 217 -3.31 -14.01 -21.98
CA GLN A 217 -3.88 -15.37 -22.05
C GLN A 217 -4.41 -15.84 -20.69
N VAL A 218 -5.06 -14.91 -19.96
CA VAL A 218 -5.53 -15.18 -18.61
C VAL A 218 -6.79 -16.03 -18.64
N SER A 219 -6.82 -17.08 -17.82
CA SER A 219 -8.00 -17.89 -17.56
C SER A 219 -8.16 -18.17 -16.07
N ILE A 220 -9.41 -18.30 -15.62
CA ILE A 220 -9.79 -18.67 -14.26
C ILE A 220 -10.78 -19.86 -14.35
N ASN A 221 -10.46 -20.97 -13.67
CA ASN A 221 -11.21 -22.23 -13.76
C ASN A 221 -11.43 -22.70 -15.21
N GLY A 222 -10.43 -22.48 -16.10
CA GLY A 222 -10.49 -22.84 -17.51
C GLY A 222 -11.33 -21.91 -18.38
N MET A 223 -11.91 -20.84 -17.83
CA MET A 223 -12.64 -19.82 -18.56
C MET A 223 -11.72 -18.63 -18.85
N MET A 224 -11.65 -18.24 -20.12
CA MET A 224 -10.89 -17.06 -20.51
C MET A 224 -11.47 -15.82 -19.85
N ALA A 225 -10.60 -15.08 -19.17
CA ALA A 225 -10.91 -13.85 -18.45
C ALA A 225 -9.77 -12.86 -18.72
N ASP A 226 -10.12 -11.63 -18.99
CA ASP A 226 -9.13 -10.57 -19.18
C ASP A 226 -9.30 -9.51 -18.11
N PRO A 227 -8.60 -9.68 -16.97
CA PRO A 227 -8.69 -8.72 -15.84
C PRO A 227 -7.93 -7.43 -16.12
N TYR A 228 -7.53 -7.14 -17.35
CA TYR A 228 -6.64 -6.05 -17.73
C TYR A 228 -5.60 -5.73 -16.63
N PHE A 229 -4.39 -6.16 -16.85
CA PHE A 229 -3.28 -5.88 -15.96
C PHE A 229 -2.10 -5.33 -16.73
N SER A 230 -1.71 -4.10 -16.42
CA SER A 230 -0.48 -3.47 -16.91
C SER A 230 -0.02 -2.42 -15.91
N THR A 231 1.26 -2.40 -15.59
CA THR A 231 1.86 -1.40 -14.71
C THR A 231 3.31 -1.13 -15.11
N ASP A 232 3.71 0.13 -14.98
CA ASP A 232 5.07 0.57 -15.28
C ASP A 232 5.82 0.81 -13.97
N LEU A 233 7.07 0.39 -13.93
CA LEU A 233 8.00 0.68 -12.84
C LEU A 233 9.23 1.39 -13.40
N GLU A 234 9.60 2.50 -12.78
CA GLU A 234 10.86 3.18 -13.09
C GLU A 234 12.08 2.36 -12.64
N ALA A 235 13.26 2.80 -13.01
CA ALA A 235 14.52 2.13 -12.70
C ALA A 235 14.69 1.88 -11.19
N GLY A 236 14.83 0.62 -10.80
CA GLY A 236 15.07 0.22 -9.40
C GLY A 236 13.83 0.21 -8.50
N GLU A 237 12.64 0.51 -9.02
CA GLU A 237 11.40 0.49 -8.25
C GLU A 237 10.87 -0.93 -8.00
N ALA A 238 10.13 -1.07 -6.91
CA ALA A 238 9.37 -2.25 -6.57
C ALA A 238 7.91 -1.87 -6.26
N LEU A 239 6.99 -2.84 -6.40
CA LEU A 239 5.56 -2.60 -6.19
C LEU A 239 4.88 -3.87 -5.67
N PHE A 240 4.02 -3.71 -4.65
CA PHE A 240 2.97 -4.67 -4.36
C PHE A 240 1.70 -4.25 -5.11
N THR A 241 1.12 -5.16 -5.89
CA THR A 241 -0.07 -4.90 -6.71
C THR A 241 -0.94 -6.14 -6.83
N ASN A 242 -2.08 -6.01 -7.49
CA ASN A 242 -3.04 -7.08 -7.65
C ASN A 242 -3.50 -7.22 -9.11
N ILE A 243 -3.70 -8.47 -9.56
CA ILE A 243 -4.57 -8.78 -10.67
C ILE A 243 -5.95 -9.05 -10.09
N VAL A 244 -6.99 -8.39 -10.61
CA VAL A 244 -8.34 -8.40 -10.02
C VAL A 244 -9.35 -8.94 -11.01
N TRP A 245 -10.13 -9.94 -10.59
CA TRP A 245 -11.35 -10.36 -11.28
C TRP A 245 -12.52 -9.83 -10.47
N ASP A 246 -13.27 -8.89 -11.06
CA ASP A 246 -14.36 -8.24 -10.35
C ASP A 246 -15.50 -9.20 -9.97
N VAL A 247 -16.30 -8.81 -8.99
CA VAL A 247 -17.37 -9.63 -8.47
C VAL A 247 -18.40 -9.97 -9.55
N SER A 248 -18.70 -9.07 -10.49
CA SER A 248 -19.67 -9.30 -11.54
C SER A 248 -19.23 -10.42 -12.50
N PHE A 249 -17.94 -10.47 -12.83
CA PHE A 249 -17.41 -11.57 -13.63
C PHE A 249 -17.58 -12.92 -12.93
N LEU A 250 -17.31 -12.98 -11.63
CA LEU A 250 -17.46 -14.22 -10.86
C LEU A 250 -18.92 -14.66 -10.76
N GLU A 251 -19.84 -13.72 -10.51
CA GLU A 251 -21.29 -13.96 -10.42
C GLU A 251 -21.89 -14.39 -11.76
N ASP A 252 -21.56 -13.69 -12.85
CA ASP A 252 -22.07 -13.98 -14.20
C ASP A 252 -21.65 -15.35 -14.71
N ASN A 253 -20.59 -15.92 -14.13
CA ASN A 253 -20.04 -17.23 -14.49
C ASN A 253 -20.23 -18.29 -13.41
N ASP A 254 -21.09 -18.05 -12.39
CA ASP A 254 -21.39 -18.97 -11.29
C ASP A 254 -20.11 -19.46 -10.55
N MET A 255 -19.07 -18.61 -10.45
CA MET A 255 -17.79 -18.96 -9.84
C MET A 255 -17.81 -18.67 -8.33
N SER A 256 -18.25 -19.64 -7.55
CA SER A 256 -18.22 -19.56 -6.08
C SER A 256 -16.86 -19.86 -5.46
N LYS A 257 -15.94 -20.47 -6.22
CA LYS A 257 -14.58 -20.83 -5.80
C LYS A 257 -13.63 -20.73 -6.99
N VAL A 258 -12.46 -20.17 -6.74
CA VAL A 258 -11.33 -20.21 -7.68
C VAL A 258 -10.45 -21.40 -7.34
N GLU A 259 -10.27 -22.32 -8.31
CA GLU A 259 -9.46 -23.53 -8.14
C GLU A 259 -8.20 -23.53 -8.99
N GLU A 260 -8.24 -22.80 -10.12
CA GLU A 260 -7.11 -22.69 -11.03
C GLU A 260 -7.09 -21.31 -11.69
N ILE A 261 -5.90 -20.71 -11.79
CA ILE A 261 -5.64 -19.53 -12.59
C ILE A 261 -4.46 -19.84 -13.50
N SER A 262 -4.62 -19.64 -14.80
CA SER A 262 -3.52 -19.76 -15.76
C SER A 262 -3.33 -18.41 -16.47
N MET A 263 -2.08 -17.97 -16.62
CA MET A 263 -1.76 -16.75 -17.33
C MET A 263 -0.32 -16.75 -17.85
N VAL A 264 -0.03 -15.86 -18.77
CA VAL A 264 1.33 -15.47 -19.14
C VAL A 264 1.65 -14.16 -18.45
N LEU A 265 2.65 -14.14 -17.57
CA LEU A 265 3.18 -12.93 -16.97
C LEU A 265 4.46 -12.52 -17.69
N PHE A 266 4.54 -11.29 -18.14
CA PHE A 266 5.68 -10.81 -18.90
C PHE A 266 6.08 -9.39 -18.54
N ALA A 267 7.33 -9.04 -18.89
CA ALA A 267 7.91 -7.73 -18.66
C ALA A 267 8.77 -7.32 -19.87
N TYR A 268 8.74 -6.03 -20.21
CA TYR A 268 9.51 -5.47 -21.32
C TYR A 268 9.87 -4.00 -21.06
N HIS A 269 10.91 -3.49 -21.72
CA HIS A 269 11.23 -2.06 -21.65
C HIS A 269 10.16 -1.23 -22.35
N ILE A 270 9.63 -0.20 -21.69
CA ILE A 270 8.53 0.63 -22.18
C ILE A 270 8.81 1.23 -23.58
N ASP A 271 10.05 1.62 -23.84
CA ASP A 271 10.49 2.18 -25.13
C ASP A 271 10.77 1.13 -26.20
N ASN A 272 10.64 -0.17 -25.88
CA ASN A 272 10.96 -1.28 -26.77
C ASN A 272 9.95 -2.43 -26.63
N TRP A 273 8.66 -2.09 -26.75
CA TRP A 273 7.53 -3.02 -26.54
C TRP A 273 7.49 -4.19 -27.55
N ASP A 274 8.15 -4.06 -28.72
CA ASP A 274 8.28 -5.11 -29.76
C ASP A 274 9.65 -5.83 -29.70
N GLY A 275 10.45 -5.52 -28.68
CA GLY A 275 11.75 -6.12 -28.44
C GLY A 275 11.72 -7.44 -27.71
N GLU A 276 12.86 -7.80 -27.15
CA GLU A 276 12.98 -9.01 -26.32
C GLU A 276 12.35 -8.78 -24.96
N TYR A 277 11.52 -9.73 -24.51
CA TYR A 277 10.97 -9.72 -23.15
C TYR A 277 12.07 -9.92 -22.11
N LEU A 278 11.97 -9.18 -21.00
CA LEU A 278 12.83 -9.34 -19.82
C LEU A 278 12.40 -10.57 -18.98
N ALA A 279 11.10 -10.89 -19.06
CA ALA A 279 10.48 -12.12 -18.60
C ALA A 279 9.26 -12.41 -19.46
N ASN A 280 8.94 -13.69 -19.68
CA ASN A 280 7.75 -14.13 -20.42
C ASN A 280 7.43 -15.58 -20.01
N GLU A 281 6.68 -15.72 -18.92
CA GLU A 281 6.49 -16.99 -18.24
C GLU A 281 5.02 -17.38 -18.14
N THR A 282 4.71 -18.60 -18.57
CA THR A 282 3.39 -19.18 -18.33
C THR A 282 3.34 -19.76 -16.93
N VAL A 283 2.34 -19.37 -16.14
CA VAL A 283 2.13 -19.86 -14.78
C VAL A 283 0.74 -20.45 -14.64
N VAL A 284 0.65 -21.58 -13.92
CA VAL A 284 -0.61 -22.19 -13.47
C VAL A 284 -0.60 -22.18 -11.94
N LEU A 285 -1.57 -21.50 -11.36
CA LEU A 285 -1.73 -21.28 -9.94
C LEU A 285 -2.93 -22.07 -9.44
N ASN A 286 -2.81 -22.67 -8.25
CA ASN A 286 -3.90 -23.40 -7.58
C ASN A 286 -4.12 -22.79 -6.19
N PRO A 287 -4.93 -21.72 -6.10
CA PRO A 287 -5.17 -20.95 -4.87
C PRO A 287 -5.75 -21.74 -3.71
#